data_d62cb52aa19b90cf48be7682c4444ff4
#
_entry.id   d62cb52aa19b90cf48be7682c4444ff4
#
_cell.length_a   1.000
_cell.length_b   1.000
_cell.length_c   1.000
_cell.angle_alpha   90.00
_cell.angle_beta   90.00
_cell.angle_gamma   90.00
#
_symmetry.space_group_name_H-M   'P 1'
#
loop_
_entity.id
_entity.type
_entity.pdbx_description
1 polymer ?
#
loop_
_entity_poly.entity_id
_entity_poly.type
_entity_poly.pdbx_seq_one_letter_code
_entity_poly.pdbx_strand_id
1 'polypeptide(L)'
;RLDDAGCDVPLIGDFHYNGHVLLARYPDCARVLDKYRINPGNVGYGERRDEQFSTICRIAVDNGKPVRIGVNGGSLNQELVMAKMQENTDLDLGLDSHQILNDCMLVSALESTELALESGLTENQIIIACKVSRPSDLGSIYRRLAERTLQPLHLGLTEAGMGIKGLVWSASAMGSLLEDGIGDTIRISLTPRPGGDRRDEVYACIELLQALGIRQFSPSVTACPGCGRTTSTTFQELAERVEGYVRQKMPEWKTRYEGVEEMSLAVMGCVVNGPGESKAANIGISLPGTGEEPTCPVYIDGQHYANMKGSYDEQYDAFRRVSDDYVATRYGPVETPASSSPEEGGRSRTRRWSNRRGSS
;
A
#
# COMPACT_ATOMS: atom_id res chain seq x y z
N ARG A 1 5.65 -22.44 11.40
CA ARG A 1 4.35 -22.64 10.68
C ARG A 1 4.24 -21.83 9.42
N LEU A 2 4.66 -20.53 9.41
CA LEU A 2 4.67 -19.71 8.18
C LEU A 2 5.75 -20.22 7.23
N ASP A 3 6.95 -20.45 7.74
CA ASP A 3 8.06 -21.05 6.98
C ASP A 3 7.68 -22.43 6.43
N ASP A 4 7.03 -23.28 7.25
CA ASP A 4 6.53 -24.60 6.84
C ASP A 4 5.47 -24.51 5.73
N ALA A 5 4.77 -23.37 5.64
CA ALA A 5 3.79 -23.09 4.62
C ALA A 5 4.40 -22.36 3.38
N GLY A 6 5.72 -22.16 3.36
CA GLY A 6 6.40 -21.46 2.29
C GLY A 6 6.12 -19.95 2.27
N CYS A 7 5.76 -19.36 3.41
CA CYS A 7 5.47 -17.93 3.54
C CYS A 7 6.70 -17.21 4.10
N ASP A 8 7.34 -16.41 3.28
CA ASP A 8 8.55 -15.62 3.55
C ASP A 8 8.28 -14.13 3.85
N VAL A 9 7.01 -13.78 4.09
CA VAL A 9 6.60 -12.40 4.36
C VAL A 9 7.20 -11.93 5.70
N PRO A 10 7.89 -10.78 5.73
CA PRO A 10 8.48 -10.24 6.95
C PRO A 10 7.46 -10.00 8.06
N LEU A 11 7.78 -10.43 9.27
CA LEU A 11 6.92 -10.33 10.45
C LEU A 11 7.28 -9.10 11.28
N ILE A 12 6.27 -8.27 11.56
CA ILE A 12 6.43 -7.06 12.38
C ILE A 12 5.75 -7.28 13.73
N GLY A 13 6.53 -7.26 14.81
CA GLY A 13 6.00 -7.28 16.17
C GLY A 13 5.42 -5.92 16.54
N ASP A 14 4.13 -5.86 16.86
CA ASP A 14 3.43 -4.63 17.27
C ASP A 14 3.26 -4.63 18.78
N PHE A 15 4.19 -3.95 19.47
CA PHE A 15 4.29 -3.98 20.91
C PHE A 15 3.60 -2.81 21.61
N HIS A 16 2.88 -3.15 22.68
CA HIS A 16 2.21 -2.22 23.56
C HIS A 16 2.54 -2.61 25.01
N TYR A 17 2.78 -1.64 25.90
CA TYR A 17 3.02 -1.78 27.35
C TYR A 17 4.10 -2.79 27.76
N ASN A 18 4.00 -4.05 27.36
CA ASN A 18 4.86 -5.15 27.80
C ASN A 18 5.94 -5.54 26.78
N GLY A 19 6.11 -4.78 25.70
CA GLY A 19 7.06 -5.12 24.62
C GLY A 19 8.47 -5.33 25.11
N HIS A 20 8.98 -4.45 25.98
CA HIS A 20 10.31 -4.54 26.61
C HIS A 20 10.47 -5.83 27.43
N VAL A 21 9.44 -6.24 28.17
CA VAL A 21 9.46 -7.49 28.95
C VAL A 21 9.43 -8.71 28.04
N LEU A 22 8.56 -8.71 27.04
CA LEU A 22 8.40 -9.85 26.11
C LEU A 22 9.68 -10.10 25.32
N LEU A 23 10.26 -9.06 24.73
CA LEU A 23 11.48 -9.19 23.93
C LEU A 23 12.70 -9.58 24.79
N ALA A 24 12.82 -9.06 26.01
CA ALA A 24 13.89 -9.44 26.93
C ALA A 24 13.75 -10.88 27.44
N ARG A 25 12.50 -11.31 27.73
CA ARG A 25 12.24 -12.65 28.27
C ARG A 25 12.29 -13.77 27.23
N TYR A 26 11.98 -13.43 25.97
CA TYR A 26 11.90 -14.39 24.87
C TYR A 26 12.82 -13.97 23.71
N PRO A 27 14.15 -14.20 23.83
CA PRO A 27 15.12 -13.79 22.81
C PRO A 27 14.86 -14.43 21.44
N ASP A 28 14.27 -15.62 21.39
CA ASP A 28 13.90 -16.27 20.13
C ASP A 28 12.83 -15.47 19.39
N CYS A 29 11.87 -14.90 20.10
CA CYS A 29 10.87 -14.00 19.53
C CYS A 29 11.53 -12.74 18.95
N ALA A 30 12.49 -12.17 19.65
CA ALA A 30 13.24 -10.99 19.17
C ALA A 30 14.02 -11.32 17.87
N ARG A 31 14.63 -12.50 17.78
CA ARG A 31 15.38 -12.92 16.58
C ARG A 31 14.49 -13.21 15.36
N VAL A 32 13.34 -13.84 15.56
CA VAL A 32 12.44 -14.27 14.47
C VAL A 32 11.69 -13.09 13.85
N LEU A 33 11.39 -12.05 14.61
CA LEU A 33 10.73 -10.87 14.08
C LEU A 33 11.68 -10.06 13.20
N ASP A 34 11.17 -9.53 12.09
CA ASP A 34 11.94 -8.73 11.14
C ASP A 34 11.97 -7.24 11.50
N LYS A 35 11.00 -6.78 12.29
CA LYS A 35 10.87 -5.40 12.73
C LYS A 35 10.07 -5.30 14.03
N TYR A 36 10.38 -4.30 14.85
CA TYR A 36 9.57 -3.98 16.03
C TYR A 36 8.85 -2.67 15.84
N ARG A 37 7.56 -2.64 16.17
CA ARG A 37 6.80 -1.40 16.26
C ARG A 37 6.63 -1.01 17.71
N ILE A 38 6.99 0.23 18.04
CA ILE A 38 6.84 0.83 19.36
C ILE A 38 5.88 2.02 19.25
N ASN A 39 4.93 2.10 20.17
CA ASN A 39 4.13 3.31 20.34
C ASN A 39 4.67 4.09 21.56
N PRO A 40 5.30 5.27 21.36
CA PRO A 40 5.89 6.01 22.45
C PRO A 40 4.90 6.38 23.56
N GLY A 41 3.64 6.61 23.21
CA GLY A 41 2.59 6.99 24.17
C GLY A 41 2.11 5.86 25.06
N ASN A 42 2.39 4.59 24.71
CA ASN A 42 1.96 3.43 25.49
C ASN A 42 2.99 2.29 25.54
N VAL A 43 4.27 2.61 25.42
CA VAL A 43 5.35 1.62 25.54
C VAL A 43 5.47 1.08 26.96
N GLY A 44 5.06 1.85 27.94
CA GLY A 44 5.06 1.53 29.36
C GLY A 44 4.25 2.53 30.17
N TYR A 45 4.41 2.52 31.48
CA TYR A 45 3.69 3.39 32.42
C TYR A 45 4.62 4.32 33.17
N GLY A 46 4.20 5.57 33.39
CA GLY A 46 4.84 6.56 34.25
C GLY A 46 6.25 6.96 33.83
N GLU A 47 7.06 7.34 34.79
CA GLU A 47 8.43 7.89 34.63
C GLU A 47 9.42 6.93 33.95
N ARG A 48 9.12 5.63 33.90
CA ARG A 48 9.99 4.62 33.26
C ARG A 48 9.72 4.42 31.77
N ARG A 49 8.85 5.22 31.16
CA ARG A 49 8.48 5.08 29.76
C ARG A 49 9.68 5.13 28.82
N ASP A 50 10.57 6.09 29.02
CA ASP A 50 11.74 6.30 28.17
C ASP A 50 12.79 5.19 28.35
N GLU A 51 12.96 4.68 29.56
CA GLU A 51 13.80 3.51 29.85
C GLU A 51 13.26 2.25 29.16
N GLN A 52 11.94 2.05 29.16
CA GLN A 52 11.30 0.91 28.53
C GLN A 52 11.36 1.00 27.00
N PHE A 53 11.19 2.20 26.44
CA PHE A 53 11.40 2.48 25.01
C PHE A 53 12.85 2.17 24.62
N SER A 54 13.83 2.71 25.33
CA SER A 54 15.26 2.48 25.09
C SER A 54 15.65 1.00 25.23
N THR A 55 14.98 0.25 26.11
CA THR A 55 15.20 -1.19 26.25
C THR A 55 14.81 -1.93 24.97
N ILE A 56 13.66 -1.61 24.36
CA ILE A 56 13.26 -2.22 23.07
C ILE A 56 14.24 -1.82 21.97
N CYS A 57 14.69 -0.56 21.93
CA CYS A 57 15.66 -0.09 20.95
C CYS A 57 17.00 -0.84 21.06
N ARG A 58 17.52 -1.03 22.28
CA ARG A 58 18.76 -1.81 22.50
C ARG A 58 18.61 -3.27 22.05
N ILE A 59 17.49 -3.91 22.36
CA ILE A 59 17.22 -5.27 21.86
C ILE A 59 17.16 -5.29 20.32
N ALA A 60 16.64 -4.24 19.69
CA ALA A 60 16.64 -4.10 18.23
C ALA A 60 18.06 -3.98 17.68
N VAL A 61 18.92 -3.19 18.32
CA VAL A 61 20.36 -3.07 17.97
C VAL A 61 21.05 -4.42 18.06
N ASP A 62 20.89 -5.12 19.20
CA ASP A 62 21.52 -6.42 19.45
C ASP A 62 21.11 -7.51 18.42
N ASN A 63 19.91 -7.40 17.86
CA ASN A 63 19.39 -8.33 16.86
C ASN A 63 19.47 -7.79 15.41
N GLY A 64 20.03 -6.59 15.20
CA GLY A 64 20.11 -5.96 13.87
C GLY A 64 18.76 -5.64 13.25
N LYS A 65 17.72 -5.38 14.07
CA LYS A 65 16.35 -5.17 13.59
C LYS A 65 15.99 -3.69 13.49
N PRO A 66 15.26 -3.27 12.45
CA PRO A 66 14.72 -1.92 12.37
C PRO A 66 13.54 -1.75 13.35
N VAL A 67 13.31 -0.50 13.73
CA VAL A 67 12.21 -0.09 14.60
C VAL A 67 11.29 0.87 13.88
N ARG A 68 9.98 0.68 14.00
CA ARG A 68 8.98 1.66 13.60
C ARG A 68 8.44 2.38 14.83
N ILE A 69 8.75 3.66 14.93
CA ILE A 69 8.16 4.58 15.90
C ILE A 69 6.76 4.91 15.42
N GLY A 70 5.75 4.41 16.14
CA GLY A 70 4.36 4.50 15.72
C GLY A 70 3.54 5.36 16.66
N VAL A 71 3.59 6.67 16.51
CA VAL A 71 2.77 7.62 17.27
C VAL A 71 1.31 7.50 16.83
N ASN A 72 0.39 7.57 17.80
CA ASN A 72 -1.05 7.52 17.54
C ASN A 72 -1.72 8.65 18.32
N GLY A 73 -2.55 9.45 17.65
CA GLY A 73 -3.25 10.58 18.26
C GLY A 73 -4.09 10.23 19.50
N GLY A 74 -4.65 9.00 19.51
CA GLY A 74 -5.44 8.51 20.67
C GLY A 74 -4.59 8.11 21.89
N SER A 75 -3.26 8.11 21.81
CA SER A 75 -2.36 7.70 22.91
C SER A 75 -1.18 8.67 23.12
N LEU A 76 -1.39 9.94 22.85
CA LEU A 76 -0.39 10.99 23.12
C LEU A 76 -0.15 11.15 24.64
N ASN A 77 1.10 11.54 24.99
CA ASN A 77 1.41 11.92 26.34
C ASN A 77 0.60 13.14 26.78
N GLN A 78 -0.16 12.99 27.85
CA GLN A 78 -1.05 14.06 28.35
C GLN A 78 -0.27 15.28 28.85
N GLU A 79 0.92 15.08 29.42
CA GLU A 79 1.79 16.19 29.87
C GLU A 79 2.23 17.04 28.68
N LEU A 80 2.62 16.42 27.56
CA LEU A 80 2.96 17.11 26.32
C LEU A 80 1.76 17.89 25.78
N VAL A 81 0.56 17.29 25.79
CA VAL A 81 -0.66 17.96 25.32
C VAL A 81 -0.97 19.18 26.18
N MET A 82 -0.89 19.05 27.52
CA MET A 82 -1.13 20.14 28.45
C MET A 82 -0.10 21.26 28.28
N ALA A 83 1.19 20.92 28.13
CA ALA A 83 2.24 21.90 27.89
C ALA A 83 2.02 22.68 26.60
N LYS A 84 1.63 22.02 25.51
CA LYS A 84 1.33 22.67 24.23
C LYS A 84 0.05 23.53 24.28
N MET A 85 -0.97 23.14 25.03
CA MET A 85 -2.13 23.96 25.29
C MET A 85 -1.78 25.24 26.06
N GLN A 86 -0.90 25.12 27.08
CA GLN A 86 -0.44 26.26 27.85
C GLN A 86 0.42 27.20 26.98
N GLU A 87 1.34 26.68 26.19
CA GLU A 87 2.16 27.43 25.25
C GLU A 87 1.29 28.23 24.25
N ASN A 88 0.24 27.60 23.69
CA ASN A 88 -0.72 28.26 22.81
C ASN A 88 -1.42 29.45 23.48
N THR A 89 -1.75 29.30 24.76
CA THR A 89 -2.40 30.37 25.55
C THR A 89 -1.41 31.49 25.89
N ASP A 90 -0.21 31.13 26.36
CA ASP A 90 0.78 32.10 26.84
C ASP A 90 1.35 32.98 25.69
N LEU A 91 1.46 32.39 24.50
CA LEU A 91 1.99 33.05 23.30
C LEU A 91 0.89 33.58 22.36
N ASP A 92 -0.38 33.43 22.71
CA ASP A 92 -1.56 33.84 21.94
C ASP A 92 -1.48 33.37 20.45
N LEU A 93 -1.13 32.07 20.27
CA LEU A 93 -0.91 31.52 18.93
C LEU A 93 -2.19 31.28 18.14
N GLY A 94 -3.34 31.27 18.79
CA GLY A 94 -4.66 31.09 18.16
C GLY A 94 -4.88 29.72 17.52
N LEU A 95 -4.11 28.69 17.92
CA LEU A 95 -4.24 27.34 17.39
C LEU A 95 -5.50 26.65 17.92
N ASP A 96 -6.20 25.95 17.05
CA ASP A 96 -7.28 25.07 17.47
C ASP A 96 -6.78 23.74 18.08
N SER A 97 -7.68 22.99 18.68
CA SER A 97 -7.34 21.72 19.36
C SER A 97 -6.72 20.68 18.42
N HIS A 98 -7.10 20.65 17.15
CA HIS A 98 -6.52 19.72 16.16
C HIS A 98 -5.10 20.12 15.81
N GLN A 99 -4.84 21.41 15.63
CA GLN A 99 -3.51 21.95 15.37
C GLN A 99 -2.55 21.65 16.53
N ILE A 100 -3.02 21.85 17.78
CA ILE A 100 -2.24 21.51 18.99
C ILE A 100 -1.93 20.02 19.03
N LEU A 101 -2.91 19.14 18.78
CA LEU A 101 -2.68 17.70 18.76
C LEU A 101 -1.73 17.27 17.63
N ASN A 102 -1.83 17.90 16.45
CA ASN A 102 -0.92 17.67 15.33
C ASN A 102 0.51 18.07 15.69
N ASP A 103 0.71 19.17 16.42
CA ASP A 103 2.01 19.58 16.95
C ASP A 103 2.55 18.57 17.96
N CYS A 104 1.72 18.09 18.87
CA CYS A 104 2.10 17.03 19.81
C CYS A 104 2.51 15.73 19.10
N MET A 105 1.81 15.36 18.02
CA MET A 105 2.18 14.20 17.20
C MET A 105 3.58 14.35 16.59
N LEU A 106 3.86 15.52 16.03
CA LEU A 106 5.15 15.83 15.42
C LEU A 106 6.28 15.82 16.44
N VAL A 107 6.10 16.51 17.56
CA VAL A 107 7.08 16.55 18.66
C VAL A 107 7.35 15.15 19.20
N SER A 108 6.30 14.38 19.52
CA SER A 108 6.45 13.01 20.02
C SER A 108 7.20 12.10 19.04
N ALA A 109 6.99 12.26 17.73
CA ALA A 109 7.69 11.49 16.71
C ALA A 109 9.18 11.84 16.65
N LEU A 110 9.53 13.13 16.68
CA LEU A 110 10.90 13.59 16.58
C LEU A 110 11.70 13.26 17.86
N GLU A 111 11.17 13.57 19.06
CA GLU A 111 11.82 13.24 20.33
C GLU A 111 12.03 11.73 20.48
N SER A 112 11.05 10.91 20.08
CA SER A 112 11.22 9.45 20.10
C SER A 112 12.25 8.95 19.10
N THR A 113 12.44 9.66 17.98
CA THR A 113 13.49 9.35 17.00
C THR A 113 14.88 9.67 17.59
N GLU A 114 15.04 10.81 18.26
CA GLU A 114 16.27 11.17 18.95
C GLU A 114 16.61 10.15 20.04
N LEU A 115 15.65 9.78 20.88
CA LEU A 115 15.85 8.76 21.91
C LEU A 115 16.22 7.39 21.33
N ALA A 116 15.68 7.04 20.16
CA ALA A 116 16.03 5.80 19.47
C ALA A 116 17.48 5.81 18.95
N LEU A 117 17.94 6.94 18.40
CA LEU A 117 19.32 7.15 17.98
C LEU A 117 20.28 7.09 19.19
N GLU A 118 19.97 7.79 20.29
CA GLU A 118 20.72 7.74 21.55
C GLU A 118 20.79 6.32 22.14
N SER A 119 19.77 5.50 21.88
CA SER A 119 19.74 4.09 22.30
C SER A 119 20.57 3.16 21.40
N GLY A 120 21.22 3.68 20.34
CA GLY A 120 22.17 2.98 19.48
C GLY A 120 21.61 2.52 18.13
N LEU A 121 20.37 2.84 17.78
CA LEU A 121 19.86 2.63 16.43
C LEU A 121 20.51 3.61 15.44
N THR A 122 20.69 3.16 14.21
CA THR A 122 21.15 4.01 13.10
C THR A 122 19.96 4.65 12.38
N GLU A 123 20.20 5.75 11.66
CA GLU A 123 19.15 6.47 10.93
C GLU A 123 18.33 5.59 9.99
N ASN A 124 18.98 4.64 9.29
CA ASN A 124 18.35 3.73 8.35
C ASN A 124 17.64 2.54 9.01
N GLN A 125 17.72 2.40 10.33
CA GLN A 125 16.97 1.40 11.11
C GLN A 125 15.66 1.97 11.68
N ILE A 126 15.40 3.26 11.52
CA ILE A 126 14.22 3.91 12.10
C ILE A 126 13.22 4.24 11.01
N ILE A 127 11.94 3.93 11.25
CA ILE A 127 10.80 4.27 10.40
C ILE A 127 9.81 5.02 11.27
N ILE A 128 9.25 6.13 10.77
CA ILE A 128 8.31 6.95 11.53
C ILE A 128 6.88 6.77 11.00
N ALA A 129 5.93 6.64 11.91
CA ALA A 129 4.50 6.59 11.59
C ALA A 129 3.71 7.47 12.57
N CYS A 130 2.93 8.40 12.04
CA CYS A 130 2.01 9.24 12.80
C CYS A 130 0.58 8.97 12.33
N LYS A 131 -0.24 8.35 13.16
CA LYS A 131 -1.59 7.93 12.80
C LYS A 131 -2.66 8.78 13.47
N VAL A 132 -3.49 9.38 12.64
CA VAL A 132 -4.67 10.16 13.03
C VAL A 132 -5.88 9.66 12.26
N SER A 133 -7.08 10.06 12.68
CA SER A 133 -8.34 9.62 12.07
C SER A 133 -8.88 10.58 10.99
N ARG A 134 -8.34 11.79 10.87
CA ARG A 134 -8.77 12.78 9.88
C ARG A 134 -7.76 12.90 8.73
N PRO A 135 -8.21 12.82 7.46
CA PRO A 135 -7.33 12.95 6.29
C PRO A 135 -6.53 14.26 6.25
N SER A 136 -7.16 15.39 6.59
CA SER A 136 -6.50 16.70 6.61
C SER A 136 -5.36 16.78 7.62
N ASP A 137 -5.56 16.20 8.81
CA ASP A 137 -4.55 16.18 9.87
C ASP A 137 -3.37 15.30 9.46
N LEU A 138 -3.63 14.15 8.82
CA LEU A 138 -2.57 13.29 8.30
C LEU A 138 -1.69 14.07 7.30
N GLY A 139 -2.32 14.74 6.34
CA GLY A 139 -1.63 15.56 5.34
C GLY A 139 -0.76 16.64 5.96
N SER A 140 -1.29 17.37 6.96
CA SER A 140 -0.56 18.41 7.68
C SER A 140 0.66 17.86 8.43
N ILE A 141 0.48 16.79 9.19
CA ILE A 141 1.55 16.19 10.00
C ILE A 141 2.68 15.68 9.09
N TYR A 142 2.37 14.92 8.04
CA TYR A 142 3.40 14.27 7.22
C TYR A 142 4.17 15.24 6.32
N ARG A 143 3.56 16.31 5.82
CA ARG A 143 4.30 17.36 5.10
C ARG A 143 5.31 18.05 6.01
N ARG A 144 4.89 18.40 7.24
CA ARG A 144 5.78 19.01 8.25
C ARG A 144 6.86 18.03 8.76
N LEU A 145 6.55 16.74 8.83
CA LEU A 145 7.49 15.70 9.22
C LEU A 145 8.54 15.48 8.13
N ALA A 146 8.14 15.43 6.86
CA ALA A 146 9.03 15.26 5.72
C ALA A 146 10.06 16.41 5.56
N GLU A 147 9.74 17.60 6.06
CA GLU A 147 10.67 18.75 6.11
C GLU A 147 11.72 18.62 7.22
N ARG A 148 11.49 17.76 8.23
CA ARG A 148 12.26 17.71 9.47
C ARG A 148 13.00 16.40 9.70
N THR A 149 12.78 15.40 8.87
CA THR A 149 13.39 14.08 9.03
C THR A 149 13.78 13.47 7.68
N LEU A 150 14.83 12.65 7.70
CA LEU A 150 15.26 11.83 6.55
C LEU A 150 14.83 10.37 6.70
N GLN A 151 14.27 9.99 7.84
CA GLN A 151 13.81 8.63 8.08
C GLN A 151 12.63 8.27 7.19
N PRO A 152 12.53 7.02 6.73
CA PRO A 152 11.37 6.53 5.99
C PRO A 152 10.06 6.75 6.74
N LEU A 153 9.03 7.16 6.01
CA LEU A 153 7.71 7.48 6.54
C LEU A 153 6.69 6.37 6.21
N HIS A 154 6.01 5.89 7.23
CA HIS A 154 4.95 4.90 7.08
C HIS A 154 3.58 5.57 7.19
N LEU A 155 2.89 5.70 6.05
CA LEU A 155 1.57 6.32 5.99
C LEU A 155 0.46 5.37 6.45
N GLY A 156 -0.55 5.91 7.07
CA GLY A 156 -1.77 5.17 7.40
C GLY A 156 -2.73 5.98 8.23
N LEU A 157 -4.00 5.98 7.82
CA LEU A 157 -5.09 6.55 8.59
C LEU A 157 -5.54 5.52 9.65
N THR A 158 -5.84 5.96 10.87
CA THR A 158 -6.49 5.13 11.88
C THR A 158 -7.99 5.38 11.89
N GLU A 159 -8.79 4.38 12.26
CA GLU A 159 -10.25 4.54 12.41
C GLU A 159 -10.95 5.05 11.14
N ALA A 160 -10.44 4.68 9.96
CA ALA A 160 -10.99 5.13 8.68
C ALA A 160 -12.46 4.70 8.49
N GLY A 161 -12.84 3.59 9.10
CA GLY A 161 -14.18 3.04 9.03
C GLY A 161 -14.31 1.80 8.16
N MET A 162 -15.55 1.45 7.82
CA MET A 162 -15.90 0.23 7.12
C MET A 162 -16.23 0.49 5.65
N GLY A 163 -15.87 -0.45 4.78
CA GLY A 163 -16.28 -0.45 3.37
C GLY A 163 -15.89 0.83 2.62
N ILE A 164 -16.81 1.39 1.86
CA ILE A 164 -16.57 2.56 1.00
C ILE A 164 -16.01 3.75 1.79
N LYS A 165 -16.57 4.05 2.98
CA LYS A 165 -16.06 5.14 3.82
C LYS A 165 -14.58 4.95 4.14
N GLY A 166 -14.21 3.76 4.61
CA GLY A 166 -12.83 3.45 4.96
C GLY A 166 -11.86 3.56 3.78
N LEU A 167 -12.28 3.08 2.61
CA LEU A 167 -11.49 3.17 1.37
C LEU A 167 -11.30 4.61 0.93
N VAL A 168 -12.38 5.38 0.81
CA VAL A 168 -12.33 6.78 0.36
C VAL A 168 -11.51 7.64 1.32
N TRP A 169 -11.69 7.48 2.64
CA TRP A 169 -10.94 8.25 3.63
C TRP A 169 -9.44 7.91 3.59
N SER A 170 -9.10 6.62 3.48
CA SER A 170 -7.71 6.18 3.40
C SER A 170 -7.04 6.66 2.10
N ALA A 171 -7.72 6.54 0.96
CA ALA A 171 -7.21 7.01 -0.33
C ALA A 171 -7.02 8.53 -0.33
N SER A 172 -7.99 9.30 0.19
CA SER A 172 -7.89 10.76 0.29
C SER A 172 -6.76 11.21 1.21
N ALA A 173 -6.54 10.50 2.33
CA ALA A 173 -5.50 10.83 3.28
C ALA A 173 -4.09 10.58 2.73
N MET A 174 -3.89 9.49 2.01
CA MET A 174 -2.57 9.06 1.55
C MET A 174 -2.26 9.47 0.11
N GLY A 175 -3.28 9.58 -0.75
CA GLY A 175 -3.08 9.87 -2.17
C GLY A 175 -2.30 11.15 -2.40
N SER A 176 -2.72 12.26 -1.80
CA SER A 176 -2.03 13.55 -1.96
C SER A 176 -0.60 13.55 -1.41
N LEU A 177 -0.33 12.79 -0.35
CA LEU A 177 1.02 12.65 0.20
C LEU A 177 1.92 11.85 -0.74
N LEU A 178 1.39 10.77 -1.31
CA LEU A 178 2.11 9.93 -2.26
C LEU A 178 2.41 10.69 -3.56
N GLU A 179 1.49 11.53 -4.05
CA GLU A 179 1.73 12.43 -5.20
C GLU A 179 2.81 13.48 -4.89
N ASP A 180 2.88 13.96 -3.66
CA ASP A 180 3.95 14.86 -3.18
C ASP A 180 5.29 14.12 -2.97
N GLY A 181 5.36 12.80 -3.22
CA GLY A 181 6.54 11.97 -2.98
C GLY A 181 6.81 11.67 -1.50
N ILE A 182 5.79 11.81 -0.65
CA ILE A 182 5.88 11.57 0.79
C ILE A 182 5.27 10.20 1.11
N GLY A 183 6.07 9.31 1.69
CA GLY A 183 5.67 7.96 2.13
C GLY A 183 6.44 6.85 1.44
N ASP A 184 7.04 5.99 2.24
CA ASP A 184 7.87 4.85 1.79
C ASP A 184 7.15 3.52 1.94
N THR A 185 6.25 3.45 2.91
CA THR A 185 5.36 2.31 3.12
C THR A 185 3.96 2.79 3.50
N ILE A 186 2.94 2.03 3.16
CA ILE A 186 1.54 2.39 3.42
C ILE A 186 0.79 1.26 4.12
N ARG A 187 -0.24 1.63 4.87
CA ARG A 187 -1.20 0.69 5.44
C ARG A 187 -2.61 1.29 5.39
N ILE A 188 -3.53 0.56 4.79
CA ILE A 188 -4.97 0.79 4.93
C ILE A 188 -5.49 -0.05 6.10
N SER A 189 -6.28 0.55 6.97
CA SER A 189 -6.89 -0.11 8.13
C SER A 189 -8.40 0.04 8.05
N LEU A 190 -9.08 -1.02 7.61
CA LEU A 190 -10.54 -1.06 7.52
C LEU A 190 -11.13 -1.76 8.75
N THR A 191 -12.29 -1.30 9.18
CA THR A 191 -13.12 -2.10 10.08
C THR A 191 -13.68 -3.27 9.28
N PRO A 192 -13.33 -4.53 9.59
CA PRO A 192 -13.79 -5.67 8.80
C PRO A 192 -15.29 -5.88 8.97
N ARG A 193 -15.96 -6.28 7.88
CA ARG A 193 -17.33 -6.82 8.00
C ARG A 193 -17.27 -8.19 8.67
N PRO A 194 -18.29 -8.60 9.40
CA PRO A 194 -18.37 -9.97 9.88
C PRO A 194 -18.25 -10.96 8.71
N GLY A 195 -17.28 -11.87 8.78
CA GLY A 195 -16.96 -12.81 7.69
C GLY A 195 -16.25 -12.20 6.48
N GLY A 196 -15.89 -10.92 6.52
CA GLY A 196 -15.16 -10.25 5.43
C GLY A 196 -13.69 -10.69 5.30
N ASP A 197 -13.15 -10.49 4.11
CA ASP A 197 -11.76 -10.84 3.80
C ASP A 197 -10.80 -9.76 4.33
N ARG A 198 -9.86 -10.14 5.19
CA ARG A 198 -8.83 -9.23 5.71
C ARG A 198 -7.81 -8.80 4.65
N ARG A 199 -7.73 -9.50 3.53
CA ARG A 199 -6.88 -9.13 2.39
C ARG A 199 -7.38 -7.89 1.65
N ASP A 200 -8.63 -7.47 1.85
CA ASP A 200 -9.19 -6.24 1.27
C ASP A 200 -8.34 -5.00 1.57
N GLU A 201 -7.70 -4.95 2.75
CA GLU A 201 -6.78 -3.87 3.12
C GLU A 201 -5.54 -3.84 2.22
N VAL A 202 -5.03 -5.02 1.83
CA VAL A 202 -3.87 -5.14 0.93
C VAL A 202 -4.27 -4.82 -0.51
N TYR A 203 -5.40 -5.32 -0.97
CA TYR A 203 -5.93 -4.99 -2.31
C TYR A 203 -6.17 -3.49 -2.45
N ALA A 204 -6.73 -2.83 -1.44
CA ALA A 204 -6.91 -1.39 -1.47
C ALA A 204 -5.59 -0.60 -1.51
N CYS A 205 -4.53 -1.08 -0.84
CA CYS A 205 -3.18 -0.50 -0.98
C CYS A 205 -2.62 -0.66 -2.40
N ILE A 206 -2.81 -1.84 -2.99
CA ILE A 206 -2.38 -2.14 -4.36
C ILE A 206 -3.09 -1.21 -5.34
N GLU A 207 -4.41 -1.13 -5.26
CA GLU A 207 -5.22 -0.27 -6.15
C GLU A 207 -4.87 1.21 -5.99
N LEU A 208 -4.61 1.68 -4.77
CA LEU A 208 -4.18 3.06 -4.55
C LEU A 208 -2.85 3.36 -5.27
N LEU A 209 -1.86 2.48 -5.15
CA LEU A 209 -0.56 2.67 -5.80
C LEU A 209 -0.64 2.56 -7.31
N GLN A 210 -1.48 1.66 -7.83
CA GLN A 210 -1.74 1.51 -9.26
C GLN A 210 -2.48 2.74 -9.83
N ALA A 211 -3.52 3.21 -9.15
CA ALA A 211 -4.29 4.39 -9.56
C ALA A 211 -3.44 5.66 -9.65
N LEU A 212 -2.43 5.79 -8.77
CA LEU A 212 -1.48 6.92 -8.78
C LEU A 212 -0.30 6.71 -9.74
N GLY A 213 -0.24 5.59 -10.46
CA GLY A 213 0.88 5.26 -11.37
C GLY A 213 2.23 5.07 -10.66
N ILE A 214 2.25 4.89 -9.35
CA ILE A 214 3.48 4.74 -8.56
C ILE A 214 4.07 3.34 -8.73
N ARG A 215 3.21 2.32 -8.76
CA ARG A 215 3.64 0.93 -8.89
C ARG A 215 2.52 0.06 -9.44
N GLN A 216 2.85 -0.78 -10.42
CA GLN A 216 1.94 -1.81 -10.92
C GLN A 216 2.20 -3.15 -10.24
N PHE A 217 1.15 -3.91 -9.96
CA PHE A 217 1.21 -5.22 -9.32
C PHE A 217 0.52 -6.30 -10.14
N SER A 218 -0.49 -5.90 -10.92
CA SER A 218 -1.29 -6.76 -11.79
C SER A 218 -1.84 -5.96 -12.97
N PRO A 219 -2.17 -6.61 -14.09
CA PRO A 219 -2.89 -5.97 -15.18
C PRO A 219 -4.15 -5.26 -14.69
N SER A 220 -4.38 -4.06 -15.20
CA SER A 220 -5.61 -3.32 -14.94
C SER A 220 -6.76 -3.84 -15.82
N VAL A 221 -7.94 -3.99 -15.23
CA VAL A 221 -9.17 -4.33 -15.98
C VAL A 221 -10.14 -3.17 -15.86
N THR A 222 -10.38 -2.49 -16.96
CA THR A 222 -11.33 -1.38 -17.04
C THR A 222 -12.66 -1.88 -17.58
N ALA A 223 -13.75 -1.58 -16.89
CA ALA A 223 -15.10 -1.88 -17.36
C ALA A 223 -15.95 -0.62 -17.39
N CYS A 224 -16.88 -0.51 -18.35
CA CYS A 224 -17.79 0.62 -18.38
C CYS A 224 -18.81 0.53 -17.21
N PRO A 225 -19.34 1.67 -16.72
CA PRO A 225 -20.28 1.67 -15.59
C PRO A 225 -21.67 1.13 -15.96
N GLY A 226 -21.93 0.89 -17.25
CA GLY A 226 -23.26 0.62 -17.76
C GLY A 226 -24.12 1.89 -17.86
N CYS A 227 -24.85 2.03 -18.92
CA CYS A 227 -25.77 3.16 -19.14
C CYS A 227 -27.04 2.64 -19.78
N GLY A 228 -27.98 3.51 -20.16
CA GLY A 228 -29.24 3.12 -20.84
C GLY A 228 -29.11 2.32 -22.16
N ARG A 229 -27.88 2.18 -22.68
CA ARG A 229 -27.56 1.34 -23.85
C ARG A 229 -27.23 -0.10 -23.47
N THR A 230 -26.96 -0.39 -22.22
CA THR A 230 -26.62 -1.72 -21.71
C THR A 230 -27.78 -2.22 -20.84
N THR A 231 -28.58 -3.14 -21.37
CA THR A 231 -29.71 -3.73 -20.64
C THR A 231 -29.42 -5.11 -20.09
N SER A 232 -28.28 -5.72 -20.47
CA SER A 232 -27.82 -7.00 -19.95
C SER A 232 -26.72 -6.81 -18.92
N THR A 233 -26.56 -7.77 -18.00
CA THR A 233 -25.46 -7.85 -17.01
C THR A 233 -24.23 -8.53 -17.60
N THR A 234 -24.28 -8.99 -18.83
CA THR A 234 -23.24 -9.85 -19.46
C THR A 234 -21.85 -9.22 -19.42
N PHE A 235 -21.74 -7.91 -19.68
CA PHE A 235 -20.44 -7.24 -19.63
C PHE A 235 -19.88 -7.11 -18.20
N GLN A 236 -20.76 -6.96 -17.21
CA GLN A 236 -20.38 -6.92 -15.78
C GLN A 236 -19.87 -8.29 -15.35
N GLU A 237 -20.56 -9.35 -15.71
CA GLU A 237 -20.17 -10.73 -15.44
C GLU A 237 -18.85 -11.08 -16.14
N LEU A 238 -18.66 -10.61 -17.39
CA LEU A 238 -17.41 -10.81 -18.12
C LEU A 238 -16.26 -10.04 -17.46
N ALA A 239 -16.47 -8.80 -17.05
CA ALA A 239 -15.45 -8.01 -16.35
C ALA A 239 -15.03 -8.68 -15.04
N GLU A 240 -15.98 -9.12 -14.21
CA GLU A 240 -15.71 -9.82 -12.95
C GLU A 240 -14.90 -11.11 -13.18
N ARG A 241 -15.27 -11.89 -14.20
CA ARG A 241 -14.55 -13.12 -14.56
C ARG A 241 -13.15 -12.83 -15.10
N VAL A 242 -12.96 -11.78 -15.88
CA VAL A 242 -11.66 -11.35 -16.39
C VAL A 242 -10.76 -10.87 -15.24
N GLU A 243 -11.27 -10.06 -14.32
CA GLU A 243 -10.55 -9.67 -13.10
C GLU A 243 -10.14 -10.89 -12.26
N GLY A 244 -11.06 -11.83 -12.05
CA GLY A 244 -10.79 -13.07 -11.35
C GLY A 244 -9.71 -13.90 -12.02
N TYR A 245 -9.76 -14.01 -13.35
CA TYR A 245 -8.77 -14.72 -14.15
C TYR A 245 -7.37 -14.08 -14.05
N VAL A 246 -7.28 -12.76 -14.23
CA VAL A 246 -6.02 -12.02 -14.10
C VAL A 246 -5.40 -12.24 -12.72
N ARG A 247 -6.21 -12.11 -11.66
CA ARG A 247 -5.77 -12.33 -10.28
C ARG A 247 -5.25 -13.75 -10.05
N GLN A 248 -5.90 -14.75 -10.65
CA GLN A 248 -5.49 -16.15 -10.56
C GLN A 248 -4.19 -16.42 -11.33
N LYS A 249 -4.04 -15.81 -12.51
CA LYS A 249 -2.89 -16.01 -13.39
C LYS A 249 -1.65 -15.22 -13.02
N MET A 250 -1.82 -14.09 -12.35
CA MET A 250 -0.72 -13.19 -12.01
C MET A 250 0.47 -13.85 -11.31
N PRO A 251 0.30 -14.76 -10.31
CA PRO A 251 1.42 -15.45 -9.70
C PRO A 251 2.25 -16.28 -10.70
N GLU A 252 1.59 -16.93 -11.66
CA GLU A 252 2.26 -17.69 -12.73
C GLU A 252 2.95 -16.74 -13.72
N TRP A 253 2.23 -15.73 -14.23
CA TRP A 253 2.76 -14.80 -15.20
C TRP A 253 3.98 -14.04 -14.68
N LYS A 254 3.94 -13.57 -13.44
CA LYS A 254 5.04 -12.83 -12.81
C LYS A 254 6.35 -13.63 -12.68
N THR A 255 6.26 -14.95 -12.60
CA THR A 255 7.46 -15.80 -12.58
C THR A 255 8.05 -16.08 -13.97
N ARG A 256 7.26 -15.83 -15.02
CA ARG A 256 7.62 -16.18 -16.40
C ARG A 256 7.83 -14.98 -17.31
N TYR A 257 7.15 -13.87 -17.06
CA TYR A 257 7.10 -12.71 -17.95
C TYR A 257 7.39 -11.42 -17.18
N GLU A 258 8.35 -10.66 -17.66
CA GLU A 258 8.71 -9.35 -17.08
C GLU A 258 7.79 -8.26 -17.63
N GLY A 259 7.25 -7.41 -16.75
CA GLY A 259 6.40 -6.27 -17.11
C GLY A 259 4.94 -6.61 -17.39
N VAL A 260 4.50 -7.86 -17.20
CA VAL A 260 3.11 -8.28 -17.43
C VAL A 260 2.11 -7.53 -16.56
N GLU A 261 2.53 -7.04 -15.41
CA GLU A 261 1.74 -6.20 -14.51
C GLU A 261 1.32 -4.86 -15.11
N GLU A 262 1.99 -4.39 -16.16
CA GLU A 262 1.69 -3.13 -16.86
C GLU A 262 0.59 -3.28 -17.92
N MET A 263 0.16 -4.51 -18.20
CA MET A 263 -0.90 -4.79 -19.17
C MET A 263 -2.23 -4.16 -18.77
N SER A 264 -2.97 -3.66 -19.73
CA SER A 264 -4.32 -3.13 -19.55
C SER A 264 -5.35 -3.92 -20.38
N LEU A 265 -6.45 -4.24 -19.74
CA LEU A 265 -7.60 -4.93 -20.34
C LEU A 265 -8.84 -4.02 -20.27
N ALA A 266 -9.70 -4.09 -21.26
CA ALA A 266 -10.96 -3.35 -21.29
C ALA A 266 -12.15 -4.25 -21.66
N VAL A 267 -13.21 -4.17 -20.85
CA VAL A 267 -14.48 -4.87 -21.09
C VAL A 267 -15.62 -3.85 -21.16
N MET A 268 -16.13 -3.63 -22.38
CA MET A 268 -17.12 -2.60 -22.65
C MET A 268 -18.48 -3.20 -23.01
N GLY A 269 -19.56 -2.57 -22.56
CA GLY A 269 -20.92 -3.08 -22.66
C GLY A 269 -21.73 -2.53 -23.86
N CYS A 270 -21.11 -1.80 -24.80
CA CYS A 270 -21.77 -1.38 -26.05
C CYS A 270 -20.75 -1.06 -27.14
N VAL A 271 -21.13 -1.05 -28.40
CA VAL A 271 -20.25 -0.73 -29.53
C VAL A 271 -20.23 0.77 -29.88
N VAL A 272 -20.91 1.63 -29.13
CA VAL A 272 -20.92 3.08 -29.39
C VAL A 272 -19.63 3.74 -28.86
N ASN A 273 -19.35 3.63 -27.58
CA ASN A 273 -18.12 4.14 -26.97
C ASN A 273 -17.07 3.04 -26.74
N GLY A 274 -17.54 1.78 -26.65
CA GLY A 274 -16.71 0.63 -26.35
C GLY A 274 -15.48 0.47 -27.25
N PRO A 275 -15.59 0.61 -28.58
CA PRO A 275 -14.45 0.52 -29.47
C PRO A 275 -13.35 1.57 -29.19
N GLY A 276 -13.73 2.79 -28.79
CA GLY A 276 -12.78 3.83 -28.41
C GLY A 276 -12.00 3.45 -27.16
N GLU A 277 -12.70 3.07 -26.10
CA GLU A 277 -12.12 2.63 -24.83
C GLU A 277 -11.32 1.33 -24.99
N SER A 278 -11.84 0.36 -25.77
CA SER A 278 -11.15 -0.90 -26.03
C SER A 278 -9.83 -0.72 -26.79
N LYS A 279 -9.72 0.30 -27.65
CA LYS A 279 -8.49 0.63 -28.38
C LYS A 279 -7.43 1.29 -27.51
N ALA A 280 -7.83 1.89 -26.40
CA ALA A 280 -6.89 2.51 -25.45
C ALA A 280 -6.18 1.48 -24.55
N ALA A 281 -6.74 0.27 -24.45
CA ALA A 281 -6.15 -0.83 -23.69
C ALA A 281 -5.27 -1.72 -24.59
N ASN A 282 -4.40 -2.51 -24.00
CA ASN A 282 -3.62 -3.52 -24.71
C ASN A 282 -4.53 -4.57 -25.33
N ILE A 283 -5.55 -5.03 -24.60
CA ILE A 283 -6.59 -5.91 -25.14
C ILE A 283 -7.95 -5.38 -24.69
N GLY A 284 -8.84 -5.12 -25.63
CA GLY A 284 -10.17 -4.65 -25.32
C GLY A 284 -11.24 -5.42 -26.08
N ILE A 285 -12.36 -5.70 -25.40
CA ILE A 285 -13.57 -6.29 -25.99
C ILE A 285 -14.76 -5.37 -25.77
N SER A 286 -15.56 -5.19 -26.81
CA SER A 286 -16.84 -4.46 -26.74
C SER A 286 -18.00 -5.40 -26.98
N LEU A 287 -18.83 -5.60 -25.97
CA LEU A 287 -20.04 -6.41 -26.10
C LEU A 287 -21.15 -5.57 -26.79
N PRO A 288 -22.11 -6.20 -27.48
CA PRO A 288 -23.21 -5.47 -28.06
C PRO A 288 -24.16 -4.94 -26.98
N GLY A 289 -24.58 -3.69 -27.14
CA GLY A 289 -25.66 -3.09 -26.37
C GLY A 289 -27.04 -3.47 -26.87
N THR A 290 -28.05 -2.83 -26.27
CA THR A 290 -29.47 -3.05 -26.69
C THR A 290 -29.71 -2.65 -28.14
N GLY A 291 -30.21 -3.60 -28.94
CA GLY A 291 -30.54 -3.36 -30.35
C GLY A 291 -29.33 -3.32 -31.28
N GLU A 292 -28.15 -3.62 -30.81
CA GLU A 292 -26.95 -3.74 -31.63
C GLU A 292 -26.80 -5.17 -32.19
N GLU A 293 -26.03 -5.33 -33.26
CA GLU A 293 -25.73 -6.66 -33.80
C GLU A 293 -24.93 -7.49 -32.76
N PRO A 294 -25.22 -8.81 -32.64
CA PRO A 294 -24.56 -9.65 -31.64
C PRO A 294 -23.11 -10.00 -32.02
N THR A 295 -22.29 -8.98 -32.20
CA THR A 295 -20.87 -9.08 -32.51
C THR A 295 -20.07 -8.39 -31.43
N CYS A 296 -18.97 -9.04 -30.97
CA CYS A 296 -18.07 -8.50 -29.94
C CYS A 296 -16.72 -8.19 -30.58
N PRO A 297 -16.49 -6.96 -31.08
CA PRO A 297 -15.20 -6.60 -31.62
C PRO A 297 -14.14 -6.61 -30.50
N VAL A 298 -13.01 -7.23 -30.82
CA VAL A 298 -11.83 -7.30 -29.99
C VAL A 298 -10.71 -6.49 -30.62
N TYR A 299 -10.01 -5.72 -29.81
CA TYR A 299 -8.88 -4.91 -30.22
C TYR A 299 -7.63 -5.33 -29.45
N ILE A 300 -6.48 -5.31 -30.14
CA ILE A 300 -5.17 -5.53 -29.57
C ILE A 300 -4.29 -4.35 -29.96
N ASP A 301 -3.68 -3.67 -29.00
CA ASP A 301 -2.81 -2.49 -29.20
C ASP A 301 -3.44 -1.46 -30.17
N GLY A 302 -4.72 -1.18 -29.98
CA GLY A 302 -5.48 -0.22 -30.77
C GLY A 302 -5.97 -0.71 -32.13
N GLN A 303 -5.56 -1.89 -32.60
CA GLN A 303 -5.97 -2.46 -33.87
C GLN A 303 -7.13 -3.46 -33.71
N HIS A 304 -8.07 -3.44 -34.65
CA HIS A 304 -9.13 -4.46 -34.70
C HIS A 304 -8.48 -5.84 -34.93
N TYR A 305 -8.69 -6.76 -34.01
CA TYR A 305 -8.17 -8.12 -34.09
C TYR A 305 -9.17 -9.11 -34.65
N ALA A 306 -10.35 -9.18 -34.07
CA ALA A 306 -11.41 -10.13 -34.47
C ALA A 306 -12.78 -9.67 -33.96
N ASN A 307 -13.83 -10.27 -34.50
CA ASN A 307 -15.18 -10.21 -33.97
C ASN A 307 -15.50 -11.55 -33.29
N MET A 308 -15.60 -11.56 -31.97
CA MET A 308 -16.01 -12.76 -31.25
C MET A 308 -17.53 -12.95 -31.39
N LYS A 309 -17.94 -14.21 -31.49
CA LYS A 309 -19.34 -14.64 -31.58
C LYS A 309 -19.55 -15.84 -30.70
N GLY A 310 -20.79 -16.16 -30.40
CA GLY A 310 -21.14 -17.35 -29.61
C GLY A 310 -21.74 -16.99 -28.26
N SER A 311 -21.85 -18.00 -27.40
CA SER A 311 -22.34 -17.87 -26.04
C SER A 311 -21.36 -17.05 -25.18
N TYR A 312 -21.84 -16.60 -24.04
CA TYR A 312 -21.02 -15.88 -23.05
C TYR A 312 -19.75 -16.65 -22.63
N ASP A 313 -19.89 -17.95 -22.39
CA ASP A 313 -18.75 -18.79 -21.98
C ASP A 313 -17.73 -18.94 -23.12
N GLU A 314 -18.17 -19.09 -24.35
CA GLU A 314 -17.28 -19.12 -25.53
C GLU A 314 -16.53 -17.81 -25.73
N GLN A 315 -17.20 -16.67 -25.52
CA GLN A 315 -16.58 -15.35 -25.58
C GLN A 315 -15.52 -15.16 -24.46
N TYR A 316 -15.83 -15.57 -23.24
CA TYR A 316 -14.88 -15.52 -22.12
C TYR A 316 -13.66 -16.42 -22.38
N ASP A 317 -13.86 -17.65 -22.82
CA ASP A 317 -12.76 -18.56 -23.12
C ASP A 317 -11.91 -18.10 -24.30
N ALA A 318 -12.52 -17.47 -25.30
CA ALA A 318 -11.80 -16.87 -26.41
C ALA A 318 -10.99 -15.65 -25.95
N PHE A 319 -11.57 -14.77 -25.15
CA PHE A 319 -10.86 -13.60 -24.59
C PHE A 319 -9.69 -14.01 -23.71
N ARG A 320 -9.86 -15.03 -22.92
CA ARG A 320 -8.81 -15.62 -22.07
C ARG A 320 -7.63 -16.14 -22.91
N ARG A 321 -7.92 -16.92 -23.99
CA ARG A 321 -6.88 -17.40 -24.91
C ARG A 321 -6.13 -16.25 -25.58
N VAL A 322 -6.83 -15.22 -26.04
CA VAL A 322 -6.20 -14.01 -26.60
C VAL A 322 -5.29 -13.33 -25.58
N SER A 323 -5.71 -13.28 -24.32
CA SER A 323 -4.88 -12.69 -23.24
C SER A 323 -3.62 -13.51 -22.96
N ASP A 324 -3.74 -14.85 -22.89
CA ASP A 324 -2.59 -15.75 -22.72
C ASP A 324 -1.60 -15.65 -23.88
N ASP A 325 -2.10 -15.65 -25.14
CA ASP A 325 -1.28 -15.53 -26.34
C ASP A 325 -0.57 -14.16 -26.41
N TYR A 326 -1.30 -13.09 -26.04
CA TYR A 326 -0.72 -11.75 -25.97
C TYR A 326 0.42 -11.68 -24.96
N VAL A 327 0.19 -12.19 -23.75
CA VAL A 327 1.23 -12.23 -22.71
C VAL A 327 2.45 -13.01 -23.19
N ALA A 328 2.25 -14.19 -23.79
CA ALA A 328 3.34 -15.02 -24.26
C ALA A 328 4.15 -14.40 -25.43
N THR A 329 3.53 -13.53 -26.23
CA THR A 329 4.18 -12.91 -27.40
C THR A 329 4.74 -11.53 -27.13
N ARG A 330 4.12 -10.78 -26.20
CA ARG A 330 4.45 -9.37 -25.95
C ARG A 330 5.49 -9.18 -24.84
N TYR A 331 5.45 -10.04 -23.83
CA TYR A 331 6.32 -9.95 -22.66
C TYR A 331 7.45 -11.00 -22.75
N GLY A 332 8.68 -10.56 -22.53
CA GLY A 332 9.84 -11.44 -22.53
C GLY A 332 9.90 -12.33 -21.28
N PRO A 333 10.67 -13.43 -21.35
CA PRO A 333 10.88 -14.26 -20.17
C PRO A 333 11.61 -13.47 -19.08
N VAL A 334 11.26 -13.72 -17.81
CA VAL A 334 12.01 -13.20 -16.68
C VAL A 334 13.44 -13.71 -16.76
N GLU A 335 14.43 -12.82 -16.83
CA GLU A 335 15.83 -13.21 -16.78
C GLU A 335 16.10 -13.88 -15.42
N THR A 336 16.32 -15.17 -15.44
CA THR A 336 16.83 -15.89 -14.26
C THR A 336 18.25 -15.38 -14.03
N PRO A 337 18.58 -14.82 -12.85
CA PRO A 337 19.97 -14.46 -12.58
C PRO A 337 20.82 -15.71 -12.78
N ALA A 338 21.79 -15.63 -13.68
CA ALA A 338 22.75 -16.70 -13.90
C ALA A 338 23.28 -17.12 -12.54
N SER A 339 23.25 -18.43 -12.25
CA SER A 339 23.78 -19.02 -11.02
C SER A 339 25.23 -18.57 -10.86
N SER A 340 25.44 -17.47 -10.14
CA SER A 340 26.76 -17.09 -9.69
C SER A 340 27.18 -18.13 -8.65
N SER A 341 28.25 -18.88 -8.97
CA SER A 341 29.04 -19.61 -8.01
C SER A 341 29.30 -18.75 -6.77
N PRO A 342 29.37 -19.32 -5.57
CA PRO A 342 29.50 -18.57 -4.34
C PRO A 342 30.89 -17.93 -4.26
N GLU A 343 30.98 -16.67 -4.64
CA GLU A 343 32.07 -15.81 -4.21
C GLU A 343 31.64 -15.06 -2.97
N GLU A 344 32.41 -15.25 -1.91
CA GLU A 344 32.34 -14.58 -0.63
C GLU A 344 32.39 -13.06 -0.83
N GLY A 345 31.43 -12.34 -0.23
CA GLY A 345 31.51 -10.89 -0.15
C GLY A 345 30.16 -10.21 -0.08
N GLY A 346 29.64 -10.08 1.15
CA GLY A 346 28.40 -9.33 1.42
C GLY A 346 28.43 -7.90 0.88
N ARG A 347 27.46 -7.59 0.02
CA ARG A 347 26.98 -6.22 -0.21
C ARG A 347 25.49 -6.28 -0.53
N SER A 348 24.70 -5.89 0.46
CA SER A 348 23.30 -5.53 0.32
C SER A 348 23.10 -4.55 -0.84
N ARG A 349 22.35 -4.96 -1.87
CA ARG A 349 21.88 -4.05 -2.93
C ARG A 349 20.62 -3.32 -2.44
N THR A 350 20.82 -2.23 -1.73
CA THR A 350 19.78 -1.20 -1.61
C THR A 350 19.65 -0.48 -2.95
N ARG A 351 18.54 -0.67 -3.66
CA ARG A 351 18.20 0.19 -4.80
C ARG A 351 17.91 1.59 -4.25
N ARG A 352 18.84 2.50 -4.46
CA ARG A 352 18.69 3.93 -4.18
C ARG A 352 17.70 4.50 -5.19
N TRP A 353 16.57 4.96 -4.72
CA TRP A 353 15.68 5.85 -5.48
C TRP A 353 16.41 7.18 -5.68
N SER A 354 16.77 7.48 -6.94
CA SER A 354 17.29 8.79 -7.29
C SER A 354 16.12 9.77 -7.42
N ASN A 355 15.99 10.66 -6.45
CA ASN A 355 15.19 11.86 -6.55
C ASN A 355 15.70 12.71 -7.73
N ARG A 356 15.01 12.72 -8.87
CA ARG A 356 15.13 13.80 -9.85
C ARG A 356 14.26 14.96 -9.36
N ARG A 357 14.83 15.83 -8.56
CA ARG A 357 14.32 17.20 -8.45
C ARG A 357 14.76 17.91 -9.72
N GLY A 358 13.87 18.08 -10.67
CA GLY A 358 14.03 19.02 -11.78
C GLY A 358 13.88 20.43 -11.26
N SER A 359 14.96 21.21 -11.34
CA SER A 359 14.95 22.64 -11.21
C SER A 359 14.34 23.27 -12.47
N SER A 360 13.27 23.97 -12.35
CA SER A 360 12.96 25.21 -13.09
C SER A 360 11.83 25.95 -12.38
#